data_7d31edafda2d1eec5929f325e5b444ed
#
_entry.id   7d31edafda2d1eec5929f325e5b444ed
#
_cell.length_a   1.000
_cell.length_b   1.000
_cell.length_c   1.000
_cell.angle_alpha   90.00
_cell.angle_beta   90.00
_cell.angle_gamma   90.00
#
_symmetry.space_group_name_H-M   'P 1'
#
loop_
_entity.id
_entity.type
_entity.pdbx_description
1 polymer ?
#
loop_
_entity_poly.entity_id
_entity_poly.type
_entity_poly.pdbx_seq_one_letter_code
_entity_poly.pdbx_strand_id
1 'polypeptide(L)'
;MDKQSVFEHIRKQIVEEKLPPGHWFVERELCATYCLSRTPIREILWKLHSGGFLEQEPNRGFMVRKLGLEQIFEVFQAREAVEGMAARLACSKSDESFRSTLREIMDMLNKLDAEIDPTQGSALGRQLHGAIVEAARNGIMVDIYEKLKNLSILTSNMTRKSPAIEGVSKEAHLKLITALLEQNEEKSEQLMREHLRDTCRQIVEQFYPNMLGVASNNKILRTGLKHKKDIV
;
A
#
# COMPACT_ATOMS: atom_id res chain seq x y z
N MET A 1 -10.80 -0.50 27.70
CA MET A 1 -9.63 -0.45 26.78
C MET A 1 -9.02 0.93 26.87
N ASP A 2 -7.69 1.05 26.81
CA ASP A 2 -7.03 2.35 26.68
C ASP A 2 -7.17 2.92 25.24
N LYS A 3 -6.85 4.20 25.07
CA LYS A 3 -6.99 4.92 23.80
C LYS A 3 -6.21 4.27 22.63
N GLN A 4 -4.99 3.75 22.90
CA GLN A 4 -4.17 3.15 21.86
C GLN A 4 -4.77 1.80 21.43
N SER A 5 -5.22 0.99 22.36
CA SER A 5 -5.89 -0.30 22.07
C SER A 5 -7.16 -0.10 21.23
N VAL A 6 -7.95 0.95 21.52
CA VAL A 6 -9.16 1.28 20.73
C VAL A 6 -8.78 1.71 19.31
N PHE A 7 -7.74 2.56 19.16
CA PHE A 7 -7.23 2.96 17.85
C PHE A 7 -6.83 1.73 17.01
N GLU A 8 -6.01 0.83 17.57
CA GLU A 8 -5.56 -0.37 16.86
C GLU A 8 -6.72 -1.31 16.55
N HIS A 9 -7.70 -1.43 17.45
CA HIS A 9 -8.88 -2.24 17.20
C HIS A 9 -9.71 -1.73 16.01
N ILE A 10 -10.01 -0.42 15.97
CA ILE A 10 -10.75 0.19 14.84
C ILE A 10 -9.94 0.07 13.55
N ARG A 11 -8.64 0.38 13.59
CA ARG A 11 -7.74 0.22 12.44
C ARG A 11 -7.78 -1.21 11.90
N LYS A 12 -7.69 -2.20 12.77
CA LYS A 12 -7.76 -3.62 12.40
C LYS A 12 -9.09 -3.96 11.72
N GLN A 13 -10.21 -3.45 12.25
CA GLN A 13 -11.54 -3.69 11.65
C GLN A 13 -11.66 -3.08 10.25
N ILE A 14 -11.06 -1.91 10.00
CA ILE A 14 -11.00 -1.30 8.67
C ILE A 14 -10.14 -2.16 7.73
N VAL A 15 -8.95 -2.57 8.18
CA VAL A 15 -8.03 -3.41 7.40
C VAL A 15 -8.65 -4.77 7.06
N GLU A 16 -9.44 -5.34 7.96
CA GLU A 16 -10.14 -6.63 7.77
C GLU A 16 -11.50 -6.47 7.04
N GLU A 17 -11.85 -5.27 6.58
CA GLU A 17 -13.13 -4.93 5.94
C GLU A 17 -14.39 -5.20 6.79
N LYS A 18 -14.24 -5.39 8.10
CA LYS A 18 -15.38 -5.45 9.02
C LYS A 18 -16.10 -4.10 9.12
N LEU A 19 -15.34 -3.03 8.92
CA LEU A 19 -15.83 -1.68 8.68
C LEU A 19 -15.50 -1.33 7.22
N PRO A 20 -16.46 -1.50 6.29
CA PRO A 20 -16.19 -1.34 4.86
C PRO A 20 -16.01 0.13 4.46
N PRO A 21 -15.44 0.42 3.27
CA PRO A 21 -15.39 1.77 2.71
C PRO A 21 -16.78 2.41 2.69
N GLY A 22 -16.86 3.67 3.14
CA GLY A 22 -18.11 4.41 3.30
C GLY A 22 -18.86 4.18 4.62
N HIS A 23 -18.34 3.32 5.52
CA HIS A 23 -18.91 3.15 6.86
C HIS A 23 -18.76 4.43 7.69
N TRP A 24 -19.88 4.95 8.23
CA TRP A 24 -19.91 6.15 9.06
C TRP A 24 -19.67 5.84 10.53
N PHE A 25 -18.88 6.67 11.20
CA PHE A 25 -18.63 6.57 12.63
C PHE A 25 -19.58 7.49 13.41
N VAL A 26 -20.35 6.91 14.32
CA VAL A 26 -21.20 7.64 15.25
C VAL A 26 -20.49 7.74 16.60
N GLU A 27 -20.03 8.94 16.96
CA GLU A 27 -19.24 9.18 18.19
C GLU A 27 -19.95 8.61 19.44
N ARG A 28 -21.27 8.79 19.56
CA ARG A 28 -22.04 8.29 20.70
C ARG A 28 -21.97 6.77 20.83
N GLU A 29 -22.04 6.05 19.72
CA GLU A 29 -21.96 4.59 19.70
C GLU A 29 -20.56 4.10 20.07
N LEU A 30 -19.52 4.77 19.56
CA LEU A 30 -18.14 4.47 19.93
C LEU A 30 -17.88 4.72 21.43
N CYS A 31 -18.41 5.82 21.97
CA CYS A 31 -18.33 6.09 23.41
C CYS A 31 -18.96 4.96 24.25
N ALA A 32 -20.13 4.47 23.85
CA ALA A 32 -20.80 3.38 24.52
C ALA A 32 -20.05 2.05 24.38
N THR A 33 -19.60 1.72 23.15
CA THR A 33 -18.91 0.46 22.85
C THR A 33 -17.59 0.33 23.60
N TYR A 34 -16.79 1.41 23.63
CA TYR A 34 -15.44 1.38 24.21
C TYR A 34 -15.37 1.94 25.64
N CYS A 35 -16.49 2.38 26.22
CA CYS A 35 -16.55 3.01 27.53
C CYS A 35 -15.59 4.20 27.68
N LEU A 36 -15.47 5.03 26.63
CA LEU A 36 -14.64 6.23 26.60
C LEU A 36 -15.51 7.50 26.44
N SER A 37 -15.02 8.63 26.96
CA SER A 37 -15.64 9.93 26.72
C SER A 37 -15.45 10.41 25.28
N ARG A 38 -16.14 11.50 24.90
CA ARG A 38 -16.10 12.03 23.53
C ARG A 38 -14.70 12.49 23.10
N THR A 39 -13.93 13.09 23.99
CA THR A 39 -12.60 13.63 23.67
C THR A 39 -11.64 12.56 23.16
N PRO A 40 -11.34 11.46 23.89
CA PRO A 40 -10.47 10.40 23.37
C PRO A 40 -11.02 9.74 22.11
N ILE A 41 -12.34 9.58 21.95
CA ILE A 41 -12.93 9.04 20.71
C ILE A 41 -12.63 9.98 19.53
N ARG A 42 -12.81 11.29 19.67
CA ARG A 42 -12.47 12.25 18.61
C ARG A 42 -10.99 12.23 18.27
N GLU A 43 -10.11 12.16 19.25
CA GLU A 43 -8.66 12.04 19.01
C GLU A 43 -8.30 10.78 18.24
N ILE A 44 -8.95 9.64 18.52
CA ILE A 44 -8.79 8.40 17.76
C ILE A 44 -9.23 8.58 16.31
N LEU A 45 -10.43 9.16 16.10
CA LEU A 45 -10.95 9.39 14.74
C LEU A 45 -10.05 10.36 13.95
N TRP A 46 -9.56 11.43 14.60
CA TRP A 46 -8.59 12.33 13.97
C TRP A 46 -7.27 11.65 13.64
N LYS A 47 -6.77 10.76 14.50
CA LYS A 47 -5.56 9.98 14.23
C LYS A 47 -5.75 9.03 13.04
N LEU A 48 -6.90 8.36 12.94
CA LEU A 48 -7.25 7.53 11.79
C LEU A 48 -7.40 8.36 10.51
N HIS A 49 -8.00 9.55 10.59
CA HIS A 49 -8.13 10.49 9.48
C HIS A 49 -6.76 10.99 9.00
N SER A 50 -5.89 11.43 9.90
CA SER A 50 -4.52 11.87 9.59
C SER A 50 -3.69 10.74 8.97
N GLY A 51 -3.93 9.50 9.40
CA GLY A 51 -3.34 8.30 8.83
C GLY A 51 -3.92 7.89 7.47
N GLY A 52 -4.95 8.57 6.97
CA GLY A 52 -5.54 8.30 5.65
C GLY A 52 -6.65 7.24 5.63
N PHE A 53 -6.98 6.59 6.75
CA PHE A 53 -8.05 5.59 6.81
C PHE A 53 -9.46 6.18 6.73
N LEU A 54 -9.63 7.38 7.27
CA LEU A 54 -10.92 8.06 7.28
C LEU A 54 -10.90 9.32 6.43
N GLU A 55 -12.06 9.71 5.96
CA GLU A 55 -12.35 11.04 5.44
C GLU A 55 -13.38 11.73 6.32
N GLN A 56 -13.27 13.04 6.41
CA GLN A 56 -14.20 13.87 7.16
C GLN A 56 -15.12 14.61 6.20
N GLU A 57 -16.42 14.47 6.42
CA GLU A 57 -17.40 15.36 5.78
C GLU A 57 -17.86 16.45 6.74
N PRO A 58 -17.90 17.72 6.32
CA PRO A 58 -18.40 18.80 7.15
C PRO A 58 -19.82 18.49 7.66
N ASN A 59 -20.05 18.70 8.95
CA ASN A 59 -21.33 18.49 9.65
C ASN A 59 -21.85 17.03 9.70
N ARG A 60 -21.14 16.05 9.11
CA ARG A 60 -21.54 14.62 9.14
C ARG A 60 -20.58 13.74 9.92
N GLY A 61 -19.33 14.17 10.15
CA GLY A 61 -18.33 13.44 10.93
C GLY A 61 -17.36 12.66 10.05
N PHE A 62 -16.98 11.46 10.50
CA PHE A 62 -15.96 10.63 9.87
C PHE A 62 -16.56 9.37 9.25
N MET A 63 -16.05 9.00 8.06
CA MET A 63 -16.35 7.71 7.44
C MET A 63 -15.08 7.02 6.96
N VAL A 64 -15.13 5.70 6.81
CA VAL A 64 -14.04 4.94 6.19
C VAL A 64 -13.86 5.42 4.76
N ARG A 65 -12.64 5.82 4.41
CA ARG A 65 -12.31 6.37 3.09
C ARG A 65 -12.63 5.39 1.98
N LYS A 66 -13.28 5.89 0.95
CA LYS A 66 -13.53 5.17 -0.29
C LYS A 66 -12.67 5.77 -1.40
N LEU A 67 -11.68 5.02 -1.87
CA LEU A 67 -10.82 5.47 -2.95
C LEU A 67 -11.52 5.28 -4.30
N GLY A 68 -11.68 6.38 -5.02
CA GLY A 68 -12.08 6.34 -6.43
C GLY A 68 -10.90 5.97 -7.33
N LEU A 69 -11.19 5.69 -8.61
CA LEU A 69 -10.17 5.28 -9.58
C LEU A 69 -9.02 6.29 -9.71
N GLU A 70 -9.32 7.58 -9.78
CA GLU A 70 -8.33 8.66 -9.86
C GLU A 70 -7.40 8.65 -8.65
N GLN A 71 -7.97 8.53 -7.46
CA GLN A 71 -7.19 8.45 -6.22
C GLN A 71 -6.33 7.19 -6.13
N ILE A 72 -6.75 6.06 -6.71
CA ILE A 72 -5.92 4.86 -6.82
C ILE A 72 -4.68 5.17 -7.66
N PHE A 73 -4.84 5.81 -8.83
CA PHE A 73 -3.69 6.23 -9.65
C PHE A 73 -2.75 7.18 -8.89
N GLU A 74 -3.29 8.20 -8.23
CA GLU A 74 -2.50 9.15 -7.42
C GLU A 74 -1.69 8.46 -6.33
N VAL A 75 -2.30 7.51 -5.60
CA VAL A 75 -1.60 6.72 -4.56
C VAL A 75 -0.46 5.92 -5.17
N PHE A 76 -0.68 5.23 -6.30
CA PHE A 76 0.37 4.42 -6.92
C PHE A 76 1.48 5.26 -7.54
N GLN A 77 1.18 6.42 -8.13
CA GLN A 77 2.18 7.37 -8.62
C GLN A 77 3.06 7.91 -7.48
N ALA A 78 2.45 8.27 -6.35
CA ALA A 78 3.19 8.73 -5.18
C ALA A 78 4.05 7.60 -4.57
N ARG A 79 3.53 6.38 -4.50
CA ARG A 79 4.28 5.18 -4.08
C ARG A 79 5.46 4.92 -5.02
N GLU A 80 5.26 4.98 -6.32
CA GLU A 80 6.33 4.80 -7.31
C GLU A 80 7.48 5.79 -7.10
N ALA A 81 7.17 7.07 -6.84
CA ALA A 81 8.19 8.08 -6.59
C ALA A 81 8.97 7.81 -5.28
N VAL A 82 8.28 7.48 -4.20
CA VAL A 82 8.89 7.28 -2.87
C VAL A 82 9.57 5.92 -2.77
N GLU A 83 8.88 4.84 -3.10
CA GLU A 83 9.39 3.48 -2.92
C GLU A 83 10.44 3.10 -3.97
N GLY A 84 10.34 3.64 -5.20
CA GLY A 84 11.39 3.48 -6.22
C GLY A 84 12.70 4.09 -5.77
N MET A 85 12.68 5.35 -5.30
CA MET A 85 13.88 5.99 -4.75
C MET A 85 14.36 5.31 -3.47
N ALA A 86 13.45 4.82 -2.61
CA ALA A 86 13.82 4.07 -1.42
C ALA A 86 14.56 2.77 -1.76
N ALA A 87 14.15 2.03 -2.79
CA ALA A 87 14.82 0.83 -3.25
C ALA A 87 16.26 1.11 -3.71
N ARG A 88 16.47 2.23 -4.45
CA ARG A 88 17.82 2.69 -4.83
C ARG A 88 18.69 2.97 -3.59
N LEU A 89 18.18 3.77 -2.66
CA LEU A 89 18.91 4.16 -1.46
C LEU A 89 19.15 2.97 -0.52
N ALA A 90 18.23 2.01 -0.44
CA ALA A 90 18.40 0.81 0.35
C ALA A 90 19.57 -0.06 -0.15
N CYS A 91 19.83 -0.08 -1.45
CA CYS A 91 21.01 -0.75 -2.01
C CYS A 91 22.31 -0.13 -1.49
N SER A 92 22.46 1.20 -1.64
CA SER A 92 23.70 1.91 -1.26
C SER A 92 23.95 1.93 0.25
N LYS A 93 22.89 1.78 1.06
CA LYS A 93 22.96 1.79 2.54
C LYS A 93 22.77 0.42 3.16
N SER A 94 22.78 -0.65 2.35
CA SER A 94 22.51 -2.02 2.77
C SER A 94 23.49 -2.49 3.85
N ASP A 95 22.97 -2.97 4.97
CA ASP A 95 23.73 -3.66 6.01
C ASP A 95 23.31 -5.13 6.11
N GLU A 96 23.99 -5.91 6.98
CA GLU A 96 23.72 -7.34 7.10
C GLU A 96 22.34 -7.62 7.70
N SER A 97 21.83 -6.76 8.57
CA SER A 97 20.49 -6.89 9.12
C SER A 97 19.42 -6.81 8.03
N PHE A 98 19.54 -5.81 7.15
CA PHE A 98 18.62 -5.67 6.00
C PHE A 98 18.74 -6.86 5.05
N ARG A 99 19.95 -7.31 4.72
CA ARG A 99 20.16 -8.50 3.88
C ARG A 99 19.59 -9.77 4.49
N SER A 100 19.71 -9.96 5.82
CA SER A 100 19.06 -11.08 6.52
C SER A 100 17.54 -11.04 6.37
N THR A 101 16.94 -9.87 6.60
CA THR A 101 15.49 -9.68 6.43
C THR A 101 15.04 -9.99 4.99
N LEU A 102 15.82 -9.57 3.98
CA LEU A 102 15.52 -9.88 2.58
C LEU A 102 15.55 -11.40 2.30
N ARG A 103 16.56 -12.12 2.82
CA ARG A 103 16.63 -13.58 2.66
C ARG A 103 15.48 -14.31 3.35
N GLU A 104 15.09 -13.87 4.56
CA GLU A 104 13.95 -14.43 5.29
C GLU A 104 12.64 -14.25 4.51
N ILE A 105 12.40 -13.04 3.98
CA ILE A 105 11.21 -12.77 3.15
C ILE A 105 11.25 -13.59 1.86
N MET A 106 12.41 -13.70 1.21
CA MET A 106 12.61 -14.54 0.00
C MET A 106 12.26 -15.99 0.27
N ASP A 107 12.73 -16.54 1.38
CA ASP A 107 12.45 -17.93 1.77
C ASP A 107 10.96 -18.15 2.04
N MET A 108 10.30 -17.21 2.71
CA MET A 108 8.85 -17.26 2.93
C MET A 108 8.07 -17.17 1.63
N LEU A 109 8.45 -16.26 0.72
CA LEU A 109 7.83 -16.13 -0.60
C LEU A 109 8.01 -17.40 -1.45
N ASN A 110 9.19 -18.03 -1.43
CA ASN A 110 9.43 -19.27 -2.17
C ASN A 110 8.56 -20.44 -1.67
N LYS A 111 8.27 -20.50 -0.38
CA LYS A 111 7.40 -21.52 0.23
C LYS A 111 5.91 -21.21 0.08
N LEU A 112 5.57 -19.98 -0.26
CA LEU A 112 4.19 -19.53 -0.38
C LEU A 112 3.53 -20.13 -1.62
N ASP A 113 2.36 -20.74 -1.44
CA ASP A 113 1.42 -21.04 -2.51
C ASP A 113 0.36 -19.92 -2.56
N ALA A 114 0.48 -19.04 -3.55
CA ALA A 114 -0.40 -17.87 -3.68
C ALA A 114 -1.85 -18.24 -4.03
N GLU A 115 -2.09 -19.44 -4.56
CA GLU A 115 -3.45 -19.94 -4.81
C GLU A 115 -4.14 -20.39 -3.53
N ILE A 116 -3.36 -20.89 -2.56
CA ILE A 116 -3.87 -21.38 -1.27
C ILE A 116 -4.01 -20.23 -0.27
N ASP A 117 -3.00 -19.34 -0.17
CA ASP A 117 -3.02 -18.22 0.79
C ASP A 117 -2.56 -16.88 0.17
N PRO A 118 -3.44 -16.23 -0.61
CA PRO A 118 -3.13 -14.91 -1.16
C PRO A 118 -2.99 -13.81 -0.09
N THR A 119 -3.55 -14.01 1.10
CA THR A 119 -3.45 -13.01 2.18
C THR A 119 -2.05 -12.96 2.79
N GLN A 120 -1.37 -14.10 2.86
CA GLN A 120 0.02 -14.19 3.31
C GLN A 120 0.96 -13.51 2.29
N GLY A 121 0.73 -13.68 0.98
CA GLY A 121 1.48 -12.99 -0.07
C GLY A 121 1.43 -11.48 0.08
N SER A 122 0.22 -10.94 0.24
CA SER A 122 0.01 -9.50 0.49
C SER A 122 0.68 -9.00 1.79
N ALA A 123 0.72 -9.82 2.84
CA ALA A 123 1.40 -9.47 4.09
C ALA A 123 2.93 -9.41 3.91
N LEU A 124 3.52 -10.41 3.23
CA LEU A 124 4.95 -10.45 2.91
C LEU A 124 5.37 -9.30 2.00
N GLY A 125 4.54 -8.95 1.00
CA GLY A 125 4.77 -7.77 0.17
C GLY A 125 4.83 -6.48 0.99
N ARG A 126 3.88 -6.26 1.90
CA ARG A 126 3.91 -5.09 2.79
C ARG A 126 5.14 -5.06 3.70
N GLN A 127 5.57 -6.23 4.20
CA GLN A 127 6.78 -6.35 5.00
C GLN A 127 8.02 -5.97 4.19
N LEU A 128 8.14 -6.46 2.96
CA LEU A 128 9.23 -6.15 2.03
C LEU A 128 9.31 -4.64 1.75
N HIS A 129 8.19 -4.03 1.33
CA HIS A 129 8.15 -2.60 1.02
C HIS A 129 8.53 -1.74 2.24
N GLY A 130 8.02 -2.09 3.42
CA GLY A 130 8.39 -1.42 4.68
C GLY A 130 9.88 -1.54 4.99
N ALA A 131 10.46 -2.75 4.89
CA ALA A 131 11.88 -2.98 5.13
C ALA A 131 12.78 -2.18 4.16
N ILE A 132 12.38 -2.06 2.88
CA ILE A 132 13.10 -1.27 1.88
C ILE A 132 13.10 0.22 2.25
N VAL A 133 11.94 0.76 2.63
CA VAL A 133 11.82 2.19 2.99
C VAL A 133 12.60 2.51 4.25
N GLU A 134 12.59 1.65 5.26
CA GLU A 134 13.41 1.79 6.47
C GLU A 134 14.91 1.72 6.15
N ALA A 135 15.34 0.77 5.30
CA ALA A 135 16.73 0.61 4.89
C ALA A 135 17.25 1.81 4.06
N ALA A 136 16.37 2.60 3.44
CA ALA A 136 16.74 3.84 2.77
C ALA A 136 17.29 4.91 3.74
N ARG A 137 17.09 4.74 5.05
CA ARG A 137 17.56 5.65 6.12
C ARG A 137 17.25 7.12 5.83
N ASN A 138 15.99 7.39 5.42
CA ASN A 138 15.48 8.71 5.14
C ASN A 138 14.13 8.90 5.89
N GLY A 139 14.19 9.56 7.05
CA GLY A 139 13.02 9.75 7.91
C GLY A 139 11.84 10.43 7.22
N ILE A 140 12.09 11.37 6.32
CA ILE A 140 11.02 12.04 5.55
C ILE A 140 10.30 11.04 4.64
N MET A 141 11.06 10.14 4.00
CA MET A 141 10.44 9.10 3.15
C MET A 141 9.65 8.10 3.98
N VAL A 142 10.12 7.74 5.18
CA VAL A 142 9.39 6.88 6.11
C VAL A 142 8.04 7.52 6.49
N ASP A 143 8.02 8.80 6.86
CA ASP A 143 6.79 9.52 7.23
C ASP A 143 5.78 9.58 6.07
N ILE A 144 6.26 9.86 4.86
CA ILE A 144 5.40 9.88 3.66
C ILE A 144 4.88 8.47 3.36
N TYR A 145 5.76 7.46 3.43
CA TYR A 145 5.41 6.06 3.15
C TYR A 145 4.35 5.53 4.10
N GLU A 146 4.41 5.85 5.40
CA GLU A 146 3.40 5.39 6.36
C GLU A 146 1.98 5.82 5.97
N LYS A 147 1.81 7.03 5.46
CA LYS A 147 0.52 7.51 4.94
C LYS A 147 0.13 6.78 3.64
N LEU A 148 1.07 6.63 2.70
CA LEU A 148 0.84 5.91 1.45
C LEU A 148 0.53 4.44 1.69
N LYS A 149 1.22 3.80 2.65
CA LYS A 149 0.96 2.42 3.08
C LYS A 149 -0.48 2.24 3.56
N ASN A 150 -0.98 3.14 4.39
CA ASN A 150 -2.35 3.09 4.88
C ASN A 150 -3.38 3.24 3.75
N LEU A 151 -3.18 4.17 2.82
CA LEU A 151 -4.01 4.30 1.61
C LEU A 151 -3.93 3.04 0.73
N SER A 152 -2.73 2.47 0.58
CA SER A 152 -2.51 1.24 -0.16
C SER A 152 -3.22 0.03 0.46
N ILE A 153 -3.35 -0.03 1.79
CA ILE A 153 -4.13 -1.08 2.45
C ILE A 153 -5.60 -1.04 2.00
N LEU A 154 -6.17 0.15 1.84
CA LEU A 154 -7.54 0.30 1.34
C LEU A 154 -7.70 -0.18 -0.12
N THR A 155 -6.64 -0.02 -0.96
CA THR A 155 -6.64 -0.56 -2.33
C THR A 155 -6.35 -2.07 -2.34
N SER A 156 -5.45 -2.55 -1.48
CA SER A 156 -5.07 -3.97 -1.44
C SER A 156 -6.17 -4.87 -0.88
N ASN A 157 -7.16 -4.32 -0.18
CA ASN A 157 -8.36 -5.05 0.15
C ASN A 157 -9.13 -5.52 -1.11
N MET A 158 -8.97 -4.81 -2.23
CA MET A 158 -9.52 -5.22 -3.51
C MET A 158 -8.72 -6.40 -4.13
N THR A 159 -7.39 -6.41 -3.97
CA THR A 159 -6.49 -7.41 -4.59
C THR A 159 -6.30 -8.68 -3.75
N ARG A 160 -6.38 -8.55 -2.44
CA ARG A 160 -6.12 -9.63 -1.45
C ARG A 160 -6.94 -10.91 -1.67
N LYS A 161 -7.99 -10.85 -2.48
CA LYS A 161 -8.85 -11.98 -2.85
C LYS A 161 -8.56 -12.49 -4.26
N SER A 162 -7.50 -12.00 -4.92
CA SER A 162 -7.14 -12.39 -6.29
C SER A 162 -5.81 -13.15 -6.31
N PRO A 163 -5.85 -14.50 -6.34
CA PRO A 163 -4.64 -15.32 -6.44
C PRO A 163 -3.76 -14.94 -7.63
N ALA A 164 -4.37 -14.56 -8.76
CA ALA A 164 -3.65 -14.18 -9.97
C ALA A 164 -2.77 -12.93 -9.75
N ILE A 165 -3.30 -11.89 -9.07
CA ILE A 165 -2.54 -10.68 -8.75
C ILE A 165 -1.42 -11.00 -7.77
N GLU A 166 -1.70 -11.81 -6.74
CA GLU A 166 -0.70 -12.19 -5.75
C GLU A 166 0.43 -13.04 -6.34
N GLY A 167 0.13 -13.94 -7.30
CA GLY A 167 1.14 -14.73 -8.02
C GLY A 167 2.12 -13.84 -8.81
N VAL A 168 1.61 -12.87 -9.56
CA VAL A 168 2.44 -11.90 -10.30
C VAL A 168 3.25 -11.02 -9.34
N SER A 169 2.65 -10.57 -8.24
CA SER A 169 3.34 -9.78 -7.22
C SER A 169 4.47 -10.57 -6.56
N LYS A 170 4.26 -11.86 -6.23
CA LYS A 170 5.29 -12.75 -5.69
C LYS A 170 6.52 -12.80 -6.58
N GLU A 171 6.34 -13.04 -7.88
CA GLU A 171 7.46 -13.08 -8.83
C GLU A 171 8.21 -11.75 -8.91
N ALA A 172 7.48 -10.63 -8.94
CA ALA A 172 8.08 -9.29 -8.95
C ALA A 172 8.89 -9.03 -7.67
N HIS A 173 8.36 -9.41 -6.50
CA HIS A 173 9.05 -9.30 -5.22
C HIS A 173 10.33 -10.13 -5.18
N LEU A 174 10.34 -11.36 -5.69
CA LEU A 174 11.53 -12.22 -5.75
C LEU A 174 12.63 -11.58 -6.64
N LYS A 175 12.26 -11.04 -7.80
CA LYS A 175 13.20 -10.32 -8.69
C LYS A 175 13.78 -9.08 -8.01
N LEU A 176 12.95 -8.30 -7.31
CA LEU A 176 13.36 -7.11 -6.57
C LEU A 176 14.33 -7.47 -5.44
N ILE A 177 14.03 -8.49 -4.63
CA ILE A 177 14.91 -8.96 -3.55
C ILE A 177 16.27 -9.38 -4.13
N THR A 178 16.29 -10.10 -5.24
CA THR A 178 17.54 -10.51 -5.90
C THR A 178 18.37 -9.28 -6.28
N ALA A 179 17.79 -8.27 -6.93
CA ALA A 179 18.50 -7.05 -7.31
C ALA A 179 19.02 -6.26 -6.09
N LEU A 180 18.26 -6.22 -4.98
CA LEU A 180 18.68 -5.60 -3.72
C LEU A 180 19.86 -6.34 -3.08
N LEU A 181 19.86 -7.68 -3.08
CA LEU A 181 20.97 -8.50 -2.58
C LEU A 181 22.23 -8.40 -3.45
N GLU A 182 22.06 -8.23 -4.76
CA GLU A 182 23.15 -7.94 -5.73
C GLU A 182 23.65 -6.49 -5.62
N GLN A 183 23.03 -5.65 -4.80
CA GLN A 183 23.35 -4.22 -4.63
C GLN A 183 23.29 -3.43 -5.94
N ASN A 184 22.38 -3.80 -6.84
CA ASN A 184 22.17 -3.10 -8.11
C ASN A 184 21.12 -2.00 -7.93
N GLU A 185 21.60 -0.77 -7.71
CA GLU A 185 20.76 0.39 -7.39
C GLU A 185 19.75 0.71 -8.50
N GLU A 186 20.21 0.81 -9.75
CA GLU A 186 19.37 1.14 -10.91
C GLU A 186 18.30 0.09 -11.13
N LYS A 187 18.68 -1.18 -11.08
CA LYS A 187 17.76 -2.30 -11.30
C LYS A 187 16.72 -2.42 -10.16
N SER A 188 17.14 -2.18 -8.92
CA SER A 188 16.23 -2.21 -7.77
C SER A 188 15.19 -1.09 -7.86
N GLU A 189 15.58 0.12 -8.20
CA GLU A 189 14.67 1.23 -8.44
C GLU A 189 13.70 0.90 -9.59
N GLN A 190 14.21 0.42 -10.72
CA GLN A 190 13.40 0.08 -11.89
C GLN A 190 12.38 -1.00 -11.56
N LEU A 191 12.79 -2.10 -10.93
CA LEU A 191 11.91 -3.21 -10.58
C LEU A 191 10.82 -2.80 -9.59
N MET A 192 11.14 -1.95 -8.59
CA MET A 192 10.15 -1.42 -7.67
C MET A 192 9.10 -0.58 -8.41
N ARG A 193 9.53 0.32 -9.28
CA ARG A 193 8.62 1.17 -10.09
C ARG A 193 7.75 0.33 -11.02
N GLU A 194 8.32 -0.64 -11.72
CA GLU A 194 7.58 -1.56 -12.60
C GLU A 194 6.54 -2.36 -11.82
N HIS A 195 6.93 -2.95 -10.69
CA HIS A 195 6.01 -3.68 -9.81
C HIS A 195 4.79 -2.84 -9.39
N LEU A 196 5.02 -1.59 -8.98
CA LEU A 196 3.94 -0.71 -8.54
C LEU A 196 3.00 -0.31 -9.70
N ARG A 197 3.55 -0.04 -10.89
CA ARG A 197 2.75 0.25 -12.10
C ARG A 197 1.92 -0.95 -12.52
N ASP A 198 2.52 -2.14 -12.51
CA ASP A 198 1.84 -3.37 -12.91
C ASP A 198 0.74 -3.74 -11.91
N THR A 199 1.00 -3.59 -10.62
CA THR A 199 -0.03 -3.79 -9.58
C THR A 199 -1.19 -2.81 -9.77
N CYS A 200 -0.92 -1.52 -10.01
CA CYS A 200 -1.96 -0.53 -10.28
C CYS A 200 -2.80 -0.92 -11.51
N ARG A 201 -2.13 -1.33 -12.60
CA ARG A 201 -2.80 -1.79 -13.84
C ARG A 201 -3.72 -2.98 -13.56
N GLN A 202 -3.24 -3.99 -12.87
CA GLN A 202 -4.02 -5.18 -12.54
C GLN A 202 -5.26 -4.86 -11.68
N ILE A 203 -5.13 -3.95 -10.71
CA ILE A 203 -6.27 -3.47 -9.92
C ILE A 203 -7.31 -2.83 -10.83
N VAL A 204 -6.89 -1.94 -11.73
CA VAL A 204 -7.81 -1.25 -12.64
C VAL A 204 -8.47 -2.23 -13.61
N GLU A 205 -7.71 -3.15 -14.19
CA GLU A 205 -8.23 -4.16 -15.12
C GLU A 205 -9.27 -5.07 -14.46
N GLN A 206 -9.02 -5.48 -13.24
CA GLN A 206 -9.90 -6.41 -12.53
C GLN A 206 -11.15 -5.76 -11.95
N PHE A 207 -11.02 -4.56 -11.37
CA PHE A 207 -12.11 -3.94 -10.61
C PHE A 207 -12.84 -2.81 -11.35
N TYR A 208 -12.25 -2.32 -12.45
CA TYR A 208 -12.82 -1.26 -13.28
C TYR A 208 -12.80 -1.61 -14.78
N PRO A 209 -13.21 -2.83 -15.20
CA PRO A 209 -13.06 -3.31 -16.59
C PRO A 209 -13.76 -2.40 -17.61
N ASN A 210 -14.87 -1.80 -17.25
CA ASN A 210 -15.64 -0.93 -18.15
C ASN A 210 -15.00 0.45 -18.37
N MET A 211 -14.00 0.84 -17.58
CA MET A 211 -13.32 2.13 -17.72
C MET A 211 -12.10 2.07 -18.63
N LEU A 212 -11.52 0.91 -18.87
CA LEU A 212 -10.39 0.75 -19.79
C LEU A 212 -10.79 1.02 -21.25
N GLY A 213 -12.03 0.71 -21.65
CA GLY A 213 -12.57 1.06 -22.95
C GLY A 213 -12.67 2.56 -23.20
N VAL A 214 -12.91 3.35 -22.16
CA VAL A 214 -12.98 4.83 -22.20
C VAL A 214 -11.59 5.44 -22.00
N ALA A 215 -10.75 4.82 -21.18
CA ALA A 215 -9.40 5.30 -20.86
C ALA A 215 -8.39 5.10 -21.99
N SER A 216 -8.61 4.15 -22.91
CA SER A 216 -7.78 4.04 -24.13
C SER A 216 -7.90 5.28 -25.04
N ASN A 217 -8.95 6.09 -24.88
CA ASN A 217 -9.15 7.37 -25.55
C ASN A 217 -8.80 8.60 -24.69
N ASN A 218 -8.48 8.44 -23.42
CA ASN A 218 -8.21 9.58 -22.53
C ASN A 218 -6.69 9.81 -22.40
N LYS A 219 -6.23 11.02 -22.71
CA LYS A 219 -4.82 11.47 -22.72
C LYS A 219 -4.03 11.17 -21.42
N ILE A 220 -4.71 10.95 -20.30
CA ILE A 220 -4.10 10.72 -18.98
C ILE A 220 -3.33 9.40 -18.93
N LEU A 221 -3.79 8.33 -19.58
CA LEU A 221 -3.08 7.06 -19.66
C LEU A 221 -1.92 7.06 -20.68
N ARG A 222 -1.93 8.02 -21.62
CA ARG A 222 -0.87 8.11 -22.64
C ARG A 222 0.41 8.75 -22.15
N THR A 223 0.40 9.56 -21.09
CA THR A 223 1.61 10.18 -20.53
C THR A 223 2.48 9.23 -19.71
N GLY A 224 1.92 8.15 -19.19
CA GLY A 224 2.69 7.08 -18.52
C GLY A 224 3.28 6.02 -19.46
N LEU A 225 2.86 5.97 -20.73
CA LEU A 225 3.25 4.95 -21.70
C LEU A 225 4.17 5.44 -22.83
N LYS A 226 4.47 6.74 -22.90
CA LYS A 226 5.35 7.31 -23.92
C LYS A 226 6.71 7.75 -23.38
N HIS A 227 7.52 6.80 -22.93
CA HIS A 227 8.97 6.98 -22.87
C HIS A 227 9.69 5.71 -23.31
N LYS A 228 9.37 5.22 -24.52
CA LYS A 228 10.26 4.35 -25.31
C LYS A 228 9.95 4.54 -26.79
N LYS A 229 10.58 5.50 -27.40
CA LYS A 229 11.07 5.67 -28.78
C LYS A 229 11.07 7.16 -29.07
N ASP A 230 12.24 7.64 -29.24
CA ASP A 230 12.75 8.83 -29.94
C ASP A 230 13.82 9.54 -29.10
N ILE A 231 14.99 8.92 -29.03
CA ILE A 231 16.27 9.61 -29.00
C ILE A 231 17.20 8.78 -29.90
N VAL A 232 17.32 9.22 -31.13
CA VAL A 232 18.49 9.02 -31.99
C VAL A 232 19.25 10.32 -31.97
#